data_7ac61a1ef63219b56a130189e5b9ecbd
#
_entry.id   7ac61a1ef63219b56a130189e5b9ecbd
#
_cell.length_a   1.000
_cell.length_b   1.000
_cell.length_c   1.000
_cell.angle_alpha   90.00
_cell.angle_beta   90.00
_cell.angle_gamma   90.00
#
_symmetry.space_group_name_H-M   'P 1'
#
loop_
_entity.id
_entity.type
_entity.pdbx_description
1 polymer ?
#
loop_
_entity_poly.entity_id
_entity_poly.type
_entity_poly.pdbx_seq_one_letter_code
_entity_poly.pdbx_strand_id
1 'polypeptide(L)'
;MDDQPLPAFSWPAQPEDQPHIDAVPWQEITPAWAWGGSTGAGVKVCVVDSGVDGDHPALEGALRGGAIVERGEDGPVVREEAHGDLFGHGTACAGIIHSLAPRAELYSARVLGPNLRGGGNALIAGLRWALDNGMHVINLSLSTRKLEHVLPLHELVDQAYFRQAVMVAAANNVPVSSYPWLFSSVISVASHVEKDPYTFYYNPQPPVEFTAPGVDLETAWSGGGTAVSTGNSFAAPHMAGIAALILSKHPGLTPFQLKTVLYYTSRNVRQALARKREEIADERR
;
A
#
# COMPACT_ATOMS: atom_id res chain seq x y z
N MET A 1 -46.09 6.30 20.16
CA MET A 1 -44.79 5.57 20.15
C MET A 1 -43.79 6.59 20.58
N ASP A 2 -43.15 6.35 21.70
CA ASP A 2 -42.19 7.29 22.29
C ASP A 2 -41.08 7.60 21.29
N ASP A 3 -40.92 8.88 21.06
CA ASP A 3 -39.87 9.48 20.20
C ASP A 3 -38.52 9.43 20.95
N GLN A 4 -38.09 8.19 21.29
CA GLN A 4 -36.76 8.04 21.87
C GLN A 4 -35.73 8.24 20.77
N PRO A 5 -34.71 9.09 21.00
CA PRO A 5 -33.67 9.30 20.03
C PRO A 5 -32.96 7.97 19.74
N LEU A 6 -32.69 7.70 18.48
CA LEU A 6 -31.89 6.54 18.07
C LEU A 6 -30.52 6.57 18.77
N PRO A 7 -29.95 5.41 19.11
CA PRO A 7 -28.58 5.35 19.59
C PRO A 7 -27.60 6.05 18.64
N ALA A 8 -26.50 6.59 19.16
CA ALA A 8 -25.48 7.21 18.32
C ALA A 8 -25.01 6.25 17.22
N PHE A 9 -24.81 6.78 15.99
CA PHE A 9 -24.42 6.03 14.78
C PHE A 9 -25.47 5.05 14.23
N SER A 10 -26.71 5.02 14.81
CA SER A 10 -27.82 4.28 14.23
C SER A 10 -28.37 4.99 13.01
N TRP A 11 -28.86 4.22 12.05
CA TRP A 11 -29.54 4.76 10.87
C TRP A 11 -31.06 4.64 11.03
N PRO A 12 -31.82 5.60 10.47
CA PRO A 12 -33.29 5.48 10.40
C PRO A 12 -33.69 4.24 9.58
N ALA A 13 -34.85 3.72 9.88
CA ALA A 13 -35.39 2.55 9.18
C ALA A 13 -35.84 2.88 7.73
N GLN A 14 -36.02 4.15 7.39
CA GLN A 14 -36.50 4.57 6.10
C GLN A 14 -35.42 4.43 5.02
N PRO A 15 -35.69 3.77 3.87
CA PRO A 15 -34.67 3.54 2.84
C PRO A 15 -34.07 4.82 2.25
N GLU A 16 -34.84 5.90 2.17
CA GLU A 16 -34.42 7.22 1.66
C GLU A 16 -33.40 7.92 2.51
N ASP A 17 -33.34 7.56 3.80
CA ASP A 17 -32.39 8.13 4.76
C ASP A 17 -31.08 7.31 4.86
N GLN A 18 -30.97 6.20 4.13
CA GLN A 18 -29.78 5.35 4.12
C GLN A 18 -28.75 5.89 3.14
N PRO A 19 -27.43 5.78 3.47
CA PRO A 19 -26.37 6.19 2.53
C PRO A 19 -26.46 5.39 1.24
N HIS A 20 -26.25 6.08 0.10
CA HIS A 20 -26.11 5.41 -1.17
C HIS A 20 -24.86 4.51 -1.19
N ILE A 21 -25.02 3.29 -1.69
CA ILE A 21 -23.93 2.33 -1.81
C ILE A 21 -23.68 2.04 -3.29
N ASP A 22 -22.49 2.41 -3.77
CA ASP A 22 -22.00 1.96 -5.06
C ASP A 22 -21.57 0.49 -4.93
N ALA A 23 -22.39 -0.40 -5.46
CA ALA A 23 -22.12 -1.83 -5.39
C ALA A 23 -20.93 -2.22 -6.29
N VAL A 24 -19.95 -2.89 -5.72
CA VAL A 24 -18.87 -3.51 -6.50
C VAL A 24 -19.42 -4.77 -7.19
N PRO A 25 -19.34 -4.89 -8.52
CA PRO A 25 -19.89 -6.03 -9.25
C PRO A 25 -18.99 -7.26 -9.09
N TRP A 26 -19.11 -7.98 -7.99
CA TRP A 26 -18.26 -9.14 -7.63
C TRP A 26 -18.05 -10.15 -8.74
N GLN A 27 -19.06 -10.35 -9.57
CA GLN A 27 -19.04 -11.33 -10.67
C GLN A 27 -18.18 -10.86 -11.86
N GLU A 28 -17.91 -9.57 -11.94
CA GLU A 28 -17.20 -8.92 -13.03
C GLU A 28 -15.77 -8.51 -12.67
N ILE A 29 -15.36 -8.68 -11.40
CA ILE A 29 -14.01 -8.28 -10.97
C ILE A 29 -12.96 -9.12 -11.69
N THR A 30 -12.31 -8.46 -12.64
CA THR A 30 -11.17 -8.97 -13.39
C THR A 30 -10.05 -7.94 -13.36
N PRO A 31 -8.80 -8.29 -13.71
CA PRO A 31 -7.73 -7.29 -13.89
C PRO A 31 -8.10 -6.17 -14.87
N ALA A 32 -8.80 -6.50 -15.95
CA ALA A 32 -9.27 -5.49 -16.91
C ALA A 32 -10.28 -4.52 -16.29
N TRP A 33 -11.21 -5.02 -15.48
CA TRP A 33 -12.13 -4.19 -14.73
C TRP A 33 -11.40 -3.37 -13.66
N ALA A 34 -10.53 -4.00 -12.88
CA ALA A 34 -9.89 -3.39 -11.72
C ALA A 34 -8.93 -2.25 -12.11
N TRP A 35 -8.06 -2.45 -13.10
CA TRP A 35 -7.04 -1.46 -13.50
C TRP A 35 -6.80 -1.35 -15.01
N GLY A 36 -7.50 -2.10 -15.86
CA GLY A 36 -7.28 -2.02 -17.31
C GLY A 36 -7.41 -0.60 -17.83
N GLY A 37 -6.36 -0.11 -18.51
CA GLY A 37 -6.27 1.25 -19.04
C GLY A 37 -5.95 2.35 -18.00
N SER A 38 -5.83 2.01 -16.71
CA SER A 38 -5.42 2.96 -15.67
C SER A 38 -3.91 3.22 -15.72
N THR A 39 -3.52 4.43 -15.33
CA THR A 39 -2.12 4.88 -15.24
C THR A 39 -1.74 5.41 -13.87
N GLY A 40 -2.65 5.34 -12.89
CA GLY A 40 -2.43 5.91 -11.57
C GLY A 40 -2.72 7.41 -11.46
N ALA A 41 -3.23 8.05 -12.54
CA ALA A 41 -3.52 9.49 -12.54
C ALA A 41 -4.49 9.89 -11.40
N GLY A 42 -4.19 10.99 -10.71
CA GLY A 42 -4.98 11.52 -9.60
C GLY A 42 -4.74 10.82 -8.26
N VAL A 43 -3.83 9.84 -8.20
CA VAL A 43 -3.49 9.12 -6.97
C VAL A 43 -2.15 9.60 -6.42
N LYS A 44 -2.15 10.01 -5.14
CA LYS A 44 -0.94 10.35 -4.38
C LYS A 44 -0.42 9.10 -3.67
N VAL A 45 0.85 8.77 -3.90
CA VAL A 45 1.52 7.62 -3.27
C VAL A 45 2.72 8.10 -2.47
N CYS A 46 2.76 7.80 -1.19
CA CYS A 46 3.89 8.11 -0.33
C CYS A 46 4.78 6.88 -0.12
N VAL A 47 6.08 7.04 -0.37
CA VAL A 47 7.12 6.07 0.01
C VAL A 47 7.73 6.53 1.33
N VAL A 48 7.47 5.77 2.41
CA VAL A 48 8.04 6.02 3.74
C VAL A 48 9.28 5.14 3.89
N ASP A 49 10.49 5.74 3.73
CA ASP A 49 11.72 4.96 3.56
C ASP A 49 13.00 5.79 3.84
N SER A 50 14.09 5.50 3.13
CA SER A 50 15.41 6.19 3.19
C SER A 50 15.47 7.51 2.39
N GLY A 51 14.37 7.93 1.80
CA GLY A 51 14.26 9.02 0.85
C GLY A 51 14.03 8.52 -0.56
N VAL A 52 13.89 9.42 -1.52
CA VAL A 52 13.76 9.11 -2.96
C VAL A 52 14.66 10.08 -3.74
N ASP A 53 15.46 9.55 -4.64
CA ASP A 53 16.24 10.31 -5.61
C ASP A 53 15.29 10.76 -6.75
N GLY A 54 14.71 11.95 -6.60
CA GLY A 54 13.70 12.47 -7.52
C GLY A 54 14.21 12.74 -8.94
N ASP A 55 15.53 12.90 -9.10
CA ASP A 55 16.18 13.13 -10.39
C ASP A 55 16.54 11.82 -11.11
N HIS A 56 16.25 10.66 -10.49
CA HIS A 56 16.53 9.36 -11.09
C HIS A 56 15.74 9.18 -12.40
N PRO A 57 16.38 8.78 -13.53
CA PRO A 57 15.73 8.66 -14.83
C PRO A 57 14.47 7.78 -14.82
N ALA A 58 14.45 6.71 -14.03
CA ALA A 58 13.32 5.79 -13.93
C ALA A 58 12.07 6.40 -13.23
N LEU A 59 12.16 7.61 -12.68
CA LEU A 59 11.02 8.29 -12.05
C LEU A 59 10.40 9.36 -12.94
N GLU A 60 11.07 9.76 -14.04
CA GLU A 60 10.56 10.71 -15.04
C GLU A 60 9.94 11.99 -14.42
N GLY A 61 10.48 12.45 -13.28
CA GLY A 61 9.97 13.60 -12.55
C GLY A 61 8.63 13.38 -11.83
N ALA A 62 8.26 12.14 -11.53
CA ALA A 62 7.01 11.82 -10.81
C ALA A 62 7.01 12.23 -9.33
N LEU A 63 8.19 12.47 -8.71
CA LEU A 63 8.28 12.94 -7.33
C LEU A 63 7.80 14.38 -7.23
N ARG A 64 6.77 14.63 -6.41
CA ARG A 64 6.11 15.93 -6.25
C ARG A 64 6.52 16.67 -4.98
N GLY A 65 7.03 15.97 -3.98
CA GLY A 65 7.44 16.54 -2.71
C GLY A 65 7.76 15.49 -1.67
N GLY A 66 8.03 15.96 -0.47
CA GLY A 66 8.33 15.04 0.62
C GLY A 66 8.67 15.76 1.92
N ALA A 67 8.97 14.94 2.93
CA ALA A 67 9.40 15.39 4.23
C ALA A 67 10.57 14.56 4.75
N ILE A 68 11.39 15.20 5.54
CA ILE A 68 12.45 14.57 6.32
C ILE A 68 12.00 14.49 7.77
N VAL A 69 12.19 13.34 8.38
CA VAL A 69 11.96 13.15 9.82
C VAL A 69 13.31 12.98 10.50
N GLU A 70 13.69 13.95 11.29
CA GLU A 70 14.92 13.96 12.04
C GLU A 70 14.68 13.86 13.55
N ARG A 71 15.73 13.49 14.27
CA ARG A 71 15.70 13.47 15.72
C ARG A 71 15.92 14.88 16.26
N GLY A 72 14.91 15.45 16.92
CA GLY A 72 15.04 16.67 17.73
C GLY A 72 15.30 16.37 19.21
N GLU A 73 15.43 17.43 20.00
CA GLU A 73 15.66 17.32 21.46
C GLU A 73 14.45 16.69 22.17
N ASP A 74 13.22 17.10 21.80
CA ASP A 74 11.98 16.67 22.44
C ASP A 74 11.22 15.58 21.63
N GLY A 75 11.84 15.01 20.60
CA GLY A 75 11.23 13.98 19.75
C GLY A 75 11.48 14.20 18.25
N PRO A 76 10.77 13.50 17.37
CA PRO A 76 10.95 13.64 15.93
C PRO A 76 10.47 15.02 15.43
N VAL A 77 11.28 15.64 14.58
CA VAL A 77 10.95 16.88 13.88
C VAL A 77 10.73 16.56 12.40
N VAL A 78 9.59 16.96 11.88
CA VAL A 78 9.23 16.81 10.47
C VAL A 78 9.49 18.14 9.75
N ARG A 79 10.25 18.09 8.66
CA ARG A 79 10.48 19.23 7.78
C ARG A 79 10.06 18.89 6.36
N GLU A 80 9.18 19.67 5.79
CA GLU A 80 8.78 19.54 4.40
C GLU A 80 9.82 20.24 3.52
N GLU A 81 10.66 19.43 2.90
CA GLU A 81 11.71 19.89 2.01
C GLU A 81 12.07 18.86 0.96
N ALA A 82 12.59 19.30 -0.17
CA ALA A 82 13.18 18.44 -1.18
C ALA A 82 14.40 17.72 -0.60
N HIS A 83 14.49 16.43 -0.83
CA HIS A 83 15.58 15.63 -0.32
C HIS A 83 15.88 14.44 -1.25
N GLY A 84 17.11 13.97 -1.21
CA GLY A 84 17.53 12.76 -1.90
C GLY A 84 17.35 11.51 -1.04
N ASP A 85 17.76 10.38 -1.62
CA ASP A 85 17.80 9.10 -0.96
C ASP A 85 19.17 8.87 -0.31
N LEU A 86 19.19 8.49 0.97
CA LEU A 86 20.44 8.27 1.71
C LEU A 86 21.03 6.87 1.51
N PHE A 87 20.26 5.94 0.90
CA PHE A 87 20.71 4.55 0.72
C PHE A 87 20.46 4.04 -0.70
N GLY A 88 19.29 4.32 -1.28
CA GLY A 88 18.82 3.83 -2.58
C GLY A 88 17.56 2.97 -2.51
N HIS A 89 17.21 2.50 -1.32
CA HIS A 89 16.09 1.58 -1.11
C HIS A 89 14.72 2.26 -1.38
N GLY A 90 14.52 3.48 -0.94
CA GLY A 90 13.30 4.22 -1.23
C GLY A 90 13.15 4.57 -2.71
N THR A 91 14.28 4.85 -3.40
CA THR A 91 14.30 5.07 -4.86
C THR A 91 13.90 3.79 -5.60
N ALA A 92 14.37 2.62 -5.16
CA ALA A 92 13.95 1.33 -5.70
C ALA A 92 12.44 1.11 -5.54
N CYS A 93 11.90 1.36 -4.34
CA CYS A 93 10.46 1.27 -4.10
C CYS A 93 9.66 2.24 -4.98
N ALA A 94 10.09 3.50 -5.10
CA ALA A 94 9.46 4.51 -5.93
C ALA A 94 9.49 4.12 -7.42
N GLY A 95 10.61 3.59 -7.91
CA GLY A 95 10.76 3.11 -9.29
C GLY A 95 9.82 1.96 -9.62
N ILE A 96 9.65 1.00 -8.72
CA ILE A 96 8.68 -0.10 -8.88
C ILE A 96 7.25 0.46 -8.95
N ILE A 97 6.86 1.36 -8.06
CA ILE A 97 5.53 1.99 -8.08
C ILE A 97 5.31 2.75 -9.39
N HIS A 98 6.30 3.56 -9.81
CA HIS A 98 6.20 4.37 -11.02
C HIS A 98 6.09 3.50 -12.28
N SER A 99 6.82 2.39 -12.36
CA SER A 99 6.75 1.47 -13.49
C SER A 99 5.35 0.88 -13.73
N LEU A 100 4.57 0.71 -12.65
CA LEU A 100 3.18 0.22 -12.69
C LEU A 100 2.18 1.37 -12.89
N ALA A 101 2.36 2.46 -12.16
CA ALA A 101 1.45 3.60 -12.11
C ALA A 101 2.17 4.90 -12.53
N PRO A 102 2.50 5.06 -13.83
CA PRO A 102 3.40 6.11 -14.30
C PRO A 102 2.85 7.53 -14.17
N ARG A 103 1.55 7.70 -13.92
CA ARG A 103 0.93 9.00 -13.68
C ARG A 103 0.49 9.21 -12.23
N ALA A 104 0.85 8.31 -11.32
CA ALA A 104 0.69 8.57 -9.89
C ALA A 104 1.65 9.68 -9.44
N GLU A 105 1.20 10.49 -8.50
CA GLU A 105 2.02 11.52 -7.87
C GLU A 105 2.79 10.90 -6.71
N LEU A 106 4.11 10.82 -6.83
CA LEU A 106 4.96 10.24 -5.78
C LEU A 106 5.36 11.30 -4.75
N TYR A 107 5.37 10.88 -3.50
CA TYR A 107 5.86 11.65 -2.36
C TYR A 107 6.81 10.79 -1.53
N SER A 108 7.76 11.41 -0.85
CA SER A 108 8.77 10.73 -0.04
C SER A 108 8.73 11.22 1.41
N ALA A 109 8.58 10.30 2.36
CA ALA A 109 8.81 10.57 3.77
C ALA A 109 10.10 9.86 4.20
N ARG A 110 11.19 10.60 4.34
CA ARG A 110 12.49 10.08 4.75
C ARG A 110 12.54 9.90 6.26
N VAL A 111 12.44 8.64 6.69
CA VAL A 111 12.46 8.23 8.11
C VAL A 111 13.65 7.34 8.46
N LEU A 112 14.38 6.87 7.45
CA LEU A 112 15.56 6.03 7.59
C LEU A 112 16.84 6.80 7.21
N GLY A 113 17.91 6.54 7.94
CA GLY A 113 19.24 7.04 7.63
C GLY A 113 20.00 6.18 6.61
N PRO A 114 21.30 6.51 6.34
CA PRO A 114 22.11 5.90 5.29
C PRO A 114 22.42 4.41 5.51
N ASN A 115 22.09 3.85 6.65
CA ASN A 115 22.26 2.43 6.98
C ASN A 115 20.93 1.69 7.13
N LEU A 116 19.85 2.24 6.58
CA LEU A 116 18.46 1.76 6.72
C LEU A 116 18.00 1.65 8.19
N ARG A 117 18.58 2.45 9.08
CA ARG A 117 18.17 2.51 10.48
C ARG A 117 17.36 3.77 10.74
N GLY A 118 16.21 3.59 11.41
CA GLY A 118 15.34 4.65 11.87
C GLY A 118 14.72 4.30 13.22
N GLY A 119 14.21 5.31 13.91
CA GLY A 119 13.45 5.10 15.14
C GLY A 119 11.98 4.85 14.85
N GLY A 120 11.29 4.08 15.71
CA GLY A 120 9.85 3.91 15.58
C GLY A 120 9.07 5.23 15.68
N ASN A 121 9.57 6.19 16.46
CA ASN A 121 8.98 7.54 16.50
C ASN A 121 9.12 8.28 15.16
N ALA A 122 10.22 8.08 14.43
CA ALA A 122 10.38 8.66 13.09
C ALA A 122 9.39 8.03 12.09
N LEU A 123 9.19 6.70 12.17
CA LEU A 123 8.17 6.01 11.38
C LEU A 123 6.76 6.56 11.67
N ILE A 124 6.40 6.71 12.94
CA ILE A 124 5.12 7.27 13.37
C ILE A 124 4.94 8.70 12.84
N ALA A 125 5.95 9.55 12.95
CA ALA A 125 5.89 10.93 12.48
C ALA A 125 5.79 11.02 10.94
N GLY A 126 6.52 10.19 10.20
CA GLY A 126 6.42 10.09 8.73
C GLY A 126 5.06 9.62 8.26
N LEU A 127 4.48 8.62 8.94
CA LEU A 127 3.11 8.14 8.66
C LEU A 127 2.06 9.22 8.93
N ARG A 128 2.18 9.94 10.05
CA ARG A 128 1.28 11.05 10.38
C ARG A 128 1.35 12.13 9.31
N TRP A 129 2.56 12.52 8.92
CA TRP A 129 2.73 13.47 7.82
C TRP A 129 2.06 13.01 6.52
N ALA A 130 2.25 11.74 6.14
CA ALA A 130 1.63 11.19 4.94
C ALA A 130 0.09 11.27 5.00
N LEU A 131 -0.51 10.91 6.15
CA LEU A 131 -1.95 11.00 6.35
C LEU A 131 -2.47 12.45 6.33
N ASP A 132 -1.76 13.37 6.96
CA ASP A 132 -2.16 14.78 7.05
C ASP A 132 -2.02 15.50 5.71
N ASN A 133 -1.18 14.99 4.79
CA ASN A 133 -1.02 15.47 3.42
C ASN A 133 -1.92 14.74 2.40
N GLY A 134 -2.86 13.91 2.87
CA GLY A 134 -3.88 13.29 2.04
C GLY A 134 -3.33 12.27 1.04
N MET A 135 -2.36 11.46 1.45
CA MET A 135 -1.87 10.37 0.63
C MET A 135 -2.92 9.27 0.49
N HIS A 136 -3.17 8.83 -0.74
CA HIS A 136 -4.14 7.77 -1.02
C HIS A 136 -3.55 6.37 -0.78
N VAL A 137 -2.26 6.20 -1.10
CA VAL A 137 -1.52 4.96 -0.87
C VAL A 137 -0.23 5.27 -0.12
N ILE A 138 0.08 4.49 0.91
CA ILE A 138 1.30 4.63 1.70
C ILE A 138 2.07 3.30 1.65
N ASN A 139 3.24 3.31 1.01
CA ASN A 139 4.13 2.17 0.94
C ASN A 139 5.10 2.17 2.12
N LEU A 140 5.15 1.04 2.83
CA LEU A 140 5.96 0.81 4.01
C LEU A 140 6.85 -0.41 3.79
N SER A 141 8.07 -0.18 3.34
CA SER A 141 9.06 -1.25 3.19
C SER A 141 9.95 -1.40 4.42
N LEU A 142 9.41 -1.07 5.58
CA LEU A 142 10.06 -1.12 6.89
C LEU A 142 9.05 -1.48 8.00
N SER A 143 9.56 -1.91 9.15
CA SER A 143 8.74 -2.26 10.31
C SER A 143 9.53 -2.11 11.62
N THR A 144 8.81 -2.10 12.75
CA THR A 144 9.40 -2.09 14.08
C THR A 144 8.96 -3.30 14.89
N ARG A 145 9.87 -3.82 15.73
CA ARG A 145 9.60 -4.90 16.70
C ARG A 145 9.33 -4.38 18.10
N LYS A 146 9.50 -3.09 18.31
CA LYS A 146 9.36 -2.49 19.64
C LYS A 146 7.90 -2.32 20.01
N LEU A 147 7.50 -2.96 21.10
CA LEU A 147 6.12 -2.97 21.58
C LEU A 147 5.60 -1.58 21.98
N GLU A 148 6.47 -0.68 22.41
CA GLU A 148 6.14 0.71 22.74
C GLU A 148 5.52 1.48 21.56
N HIS A 149 5.78 1.05 20.31
CA HIS A 149 5.25 1.69 19.10
C HIS A 149 3.98 1.03 18.56
N VAL A 150 3.54 -0.11 19.14
CA VAL A 150 2.42 -0.88 18.61
C VAL A 150 1.12 -0.08 18.68
N LEU A 151 0.79 0.47 19.85
CA LEU A 151 -0.44 1.24 20.02
C LEU A 151 -0.47 2.52 19.17
N PRO A 152 0.56 3.38 19.18
CA PRO A 152 0.57 4.55 18.30
C PRO A 152 0.51 4.21 16.80
N LEU A 153 1.11 3.11 16.35
CA LEU A 153 1.01 2.65 14.97
C LEU A 153 -0.39 2.12 14.65
N HIS A 154 -1.02 1.39 15.58
CA HIS A 154 -2.38 0.90 15.41
C HIS A 154 -3.38 2.04 15.24
N GLU A 155 -3.28 3.07 16.08
CA GLU A 155 -4.13 4.27 15.99
C GLU A 155 -3.96 4.98 14.62
N LEU A 156 -2.74 5.09 14.10
CA LEU A 156 -2.50 5.68 12.77
C LEU A 156 -3.03 4.82 11.62
N VAL A 157 -2.93 3.50 11.76
CA VAL A 157 -3.45 2.55 10.76
C VAL A 157 -4.98 2.60 10.72
N ASP A 158 -5.65 2.71 11.86
CA ASP A 158 -7.10 2.89 11.93
C ASP A 158 -7.52 4.26 11.37
N GLN A 159 -6.77 5.33 11.69
CA GLN A 159 -7.01 6.64 11.08
C GLN A 159 -6.86 6.60 9.56
N ALA A 160 -5.86 5.89 9.03
CA ALA A 160 -5.69 5.70 7.60
C ALA A 160 -6.92 5.01 6.99
N TYR A 161 -7.35 3.91 7.59
CA TYR A 161 -8.51 3.14 7.14
C TYR A 161 -9.77 4.00 7.07
N PHE A 162 -10.06 4.78 8.10
CA PHE A 162 -11.25 5.66 8.15
C PHE A 162 -11.13 6.88 7.23
N ARG A 163 -9.91 7.34 6.91
CA ARG A 163 -9.66 8.39 5.91
C ARG A 163 -9.56 7.84 4.49
N GLN A 164 -9.84 6.55 4.28
CA GLN A 164 -9.73 5.84 3.00
C GLN A 164 -8.32 5.87 2.38
N ALA A 165 -7.30 6.02 3.21
CA ALA A 165 -5.91 5.85 2.82
C ALA A 165 -5.50 4.38 2.96
N VAL A 166 -4.86 3.82 1.92
CA VAL A 166 -4.44 2.43 1.87
C VAL A 166 -2.99 2.32 2.32
N MET A 167 -2.72 1.54 3.36
CA MET A 167 -1.36 1.19 3.76
C MET A 167 -0.97 -0.18 3.21
N VAL A 168 0.16 -0.23 2.52
CA VAL A 168 0.78 -1.46 2.01
C VAL A 168 2.10 -1.64 2.73
N ALA A 169 2.30 -2.76 3.40
CA ALA A 169 3.50 -2.98 4.19
C ALA A 169 4.16 -4.32 3.91
N ALA A 170 5.48 -4.31 3.75
CA ALA A 170 6.30 -5.49 3.62
C ALA A 170 6.34 -6.29 4.93
N ALA A 171 6.11 -7.60 4.85
CA ALA A 171 6.42 -8.52 5.92
C ALA A 171 7.93 -8.51 6.23
N ASN A 172 8.31 -8.88 7.43
CA ASN A 172 9.73 -8.97 7.77
C ASN A 172 10.41 -10.08 6.95
N ASN A 173 11.67 -9.86 6.54
CA ASN A 173 12.45 -10.86 5.79
C ASN A 173 12.89 -12.06 6.65
N VAL A 174 12.74 -11.98 7.96
CA VAL A 174 12.94 -13.10 8.89
C VAL A 174 11.65 -13.38 9.65
N PRO A 175 11.40 -14.62 10.14
CA PRO A 175 10.13 -15.02 10.74
C PRO A 175 9.95 -14.43 12.14
N VAL A 176 9.79 -13.11 12.23
CA VAL A 176 9.56 -12.36 13.46
C VAL A 176 8.35 -11.46 13.34
N SER A 177 7.62 -11.32 14.42
CA SER A 177 6.51 -10.34 14.51
C SER A 177 7.06 -8.92 14.50
N SER A 178 6.53 -8.09 13.61
CA SER A 178 6.83 -6.66 13.56
C SER A 178 5.67 -5.87 12.97
N TYR A 179 5.64 -4.58 13.20
CA TYR A 179 4.51 -3.72 12.89
C TYR A 179 4.94 -2.58 11.94
N PRO A 180 4.04 -2.13 11.03
CA PRO A 180 2.59 -2.30 11.03
C PRO A 180 2.03 -3.47 10.18
N TRP A 181 2.84 -4.23 9.45
CA TRP A 181 2.33 -5.24 8.50
C TRP A 181 1.45 -6.33 9.14
N LEU A 182 1.53 -6.53 10.46
CA LEU A 182 0.67 -7.50 11.19
C LEU A 182 -0.74 -6.96 11.48
N PHE A 183 -1.03 -5.68 11.25
CA PHE A 183 -2.37 -5.15 11.47
C PHE A 183 -3.30 -5.51 10.32
N SER A 184 -4.50 -5.97 10.65
CA SER A 184 -5.47 -6.48 9.66
C SER A 184 -6.00 -5.44 8.67
N SER A 185 -5.95 -4.15 8.99
CA SER A 185 -6.31 -3.05 8.09
C SER A 185 -5.19 -2.69 7.09
N VAL A 186 -3.97 -3.19 7.31
CA VAL A 186 -2.83 -3.03 6.39
C VAL A 186 -2.84 -4.15 5.35
N ILE A 187 -2.46 -3.86 4.11
CA ILE A 187 -2.18 -4.86 3.08
C ILE A 187 -0.77 -5.38 3.32
N SER A 188 -0.66 -6.59 3.87
CA SER A 188 0.64 -7.21 4.16
C SER A 188 1.14 -8.02 2.97
N VAL A 189 2.44 -7.84 2.63
CA VAL A 189 3.03 -8.38 1.41
C VAL A 189 4.34 -9.10 1.69
N ALA A 190 4.48 -10.31 1.12
CA ALA A 190 5.75 -11.04 1.03
C ALA A 190 6.16 -11.27 -0.43
N SER A 191 7.36 -11.76 -0.64
CA SER A 191 7.94 -11.96 -1.97
C SER A 191 7.57 -13.32 -2.59
N HIS A 192 7.48 -13.35 -3.93
CA HIS A 192 7.61 -14.54 -4.75
C HIS A 192 8.65 -14.32 -5.86
N VAL A 193 8.99 -15.40 -6.60
CA VAL A 193 10.10 -15.41 -7.57
C VAL A 193 9.70 -15.00 -8.99
N GLU A 194 8.43 -14.93 -9.31
CA GLU A 194 7.97 -14.53 -10.65
C GLU A 194 8.29 -13.05 -10.91
N LYS A 195 8.53 -12.72 -12.20
CA LYS A 195 9.02 -11.39 -12.61
C LYS A 195 7.93 -10.48 -13.19
N ASP A 196 6.78 -11.05 -13.58
CA ASP A 196 5.67 -10.24 -14.09
C ASP A 196 5.15 -9.30 -12.98
N PRO A 197 5.26 -7.98 -13.15
CA PRO A 197 4.96 -7.00 -12.11
C PRO A 197 3.47 -6.96 -11.72
N TYR A 198 2.59 -7.51 -12.56
CA TYR A 198 1.15 -7.60 -12.29
C TYR A 198 0.72 -8.94 -11.70
N THR A 199 1.65 -9.90 -11.55
CA THR A 199 1.33 -11.20 -10.95
C THR A 199 1.48 -11.12 -9.43
N PHE A 200 0.39 -11.42 -8.73
CA PHE A 200 0.39 -11.56 -7.28
C PHE A 200 -0.59 -12.65 -6.85
N TYR A 201 -0.39 -13.18 -5.66
CA TYR A 201 -1.18 -14.27 -5.09
C TYR A 201 -1.77 -13.88 -3.75
N TYR A 202 -2.98 -14.32 -3.50
CA TYR A 202 -3.57 -14.29 -2.17
C TYR A 202 -3.05 -15.47 -1.34
N ASN A 203 -2.68 -15.20 -0.09
CA ASN A 203 -2.28 -16.22 0.86
C ASN A 203 -3.43 -16.54 1.83
N PRO A 204 -4.03 -17.73 1.77
CA PRO A 204 -5.11 -18.10 2.69
C PRO A 204 -4.62 -18.40 4.11
N GLN A 205 -3.31 -18.40 4.34
CA GLN A 205 -2.68 -18.73 5.62
C GLN A 205 -2.02 -17.49 6.23
N PRO A 206 -2.74 -16.73 7.09
CA PRO A 206 -2.17 -15.55 7.75
C PRO A 206 -0.84 -15.85 8.47
N PRO A 207 0.01 -14.86 8.78
CA PRO A 207 -0.40 -13.44 8.87
C PRO A 207 -0.18 -12.60 7.59
N VAL A 208 0.49 -13.08 6.56
CA VAL A 208 0.70 -12.34 5.32
C VAL A 208 -0.49 -12.56 4.39
N GLU A 209 -1.04 -11.50 3.82
CA GLU A 209 -2.23 -11.60 2.95
C GLU A 209 -1.90 -11.85 1.48
N PHE A 210 -0.83 -11.21 0.96
CA PHE A 210 -0.48 -11.30 -0.46
C PHE A 210 1.01 -11.56 -0.66
N THR A 211 1.33 -12.15 -1.82
CA THR A 211 2.71 -12.21 -2.31
C THR A 211 2.81 -11.58 -3.68
N ALA A 212 3.90 -10.85 -3.92
CA ALA A 212 4.18 -10.14 -5.16
C ALA A 212 5.66 -10.31 -5.56
N PRO A 213 6.10 -9.90 -6.78
CA PRO A 213 7.51 -10.01 -7.17
C PRO A 213 8.43 -9.31 -6.16
N GLY A 214 9.49 -10.00 -5.74
CA GLY A 214 10.43 -9.44 -4.74
C GLY A 214 11.77 -10.14 -4.68
N VAL A 215 12.08 -11.02 -5.66
CA VAL A 215 13.33 -11.80 -5.69
C VAL A 215 14.09 -11.50 -6.97
N ASP A 216 15.39 -11.14 -6.85
CA ASP A 216 16.30 -10.83 -7.95
C ASP A 216 15.72 -9.86 -8.98
N LEU A 217 15.19 -8.75 -8.50
CA LEU A 217 14.62 -7.68 -9.33
C LEU A 217 15.70 -6.66 -9.67
N GLU A 218 15.78 -6.26 -10.95
CA GLU A 218 16.50 -5.05 -11.32
C GLU A 218 15.66 -3.83 -10.92
N THR A 219 16.18 -2.99 -10.04
CA THR A 219 15.47 -1.83 -9.48
C THR A 219 16.29 -0.57 -9.67
N ALA A 220 15.62 0.57 -9.79
CA ALA A 220 16.24 1.88 -9.71
C ALA A 220 17.03 2.01 -8.40
N TRP A 221 18.19 2.67 -8.44
CA TRP A 221 19.01 2.90 -7.26
C TRP A 221 19.55 4.33 -7.24
N SER A 222 19.66 4.93 -6.07
CA SER A 222 20.09 6.34 -5.96
C SER A 222 21.40 6.61 -6.71
N GLY A 223 21.51 7.81 -7.28
CA GLY A 223 22.63 8.19 -8.14
C GLY A 223 22.45 7.80 -9.62
N GLY A 224 21.23 7.49 -10.04
CA GLY A 224 20.89 7.25 -11.46
C GLY A 224 21.19 5.84 -11.97
N GLY A 225 21.63 4.93 -11.09
CA GLY A 225 21.96 3.56 -11.41
C GLY A 225 20.85 2.54 -11.16
N THR A 226 21.16 1.25 -11.36
CA THR A 226 20.29 0.13 -10.99
C THR A 226 21.01 -0.85 -10.07
N ALA A 227 20.23 -1.63 -9.30
CA ALA A 227 20.74 -2.71 -8.47
C ALA A 227 19.83 -3.93 -8.58
N VAL A 228 20.41 -5.14 -8.47
CA VAL A 228 19.61 -6.36 -8.29
C VAL A 228 19.25 -6.51 -6.83
N SER A 229 17.97 -6.59 -6.56
CA SER A 229 17.41 -6.52 -5.21
C SER A 229 16.54 -7.72 -4.89
N THR A 230 16.62 -8.20 -3.65
CA THR A 230 15.78 -9.30 -3.13
C THR A 230 15.28 -8.94 -1.73
N GLY A 231 13.98 -9.10 -1.50
CA GLY A 231 13.34 -8.88 -0.19
C GLY A 231 11.86 -8.56 -0.31
N ASN A 232 11.14 -8.80 0.79
CA ASN A 232 9.71 -8.44 0.89
C ASN A 232 9.49 -6.94 0.69
N SER A 233 10.48 -6.12 1.00
CA SER A 233 10.48 -4.67 0.79
C SER A 233 10.35 -4.26 -0.68
N PHE A 234 10.68 -5.13 -1.63
CA PHE A 234 10.48 -4.89 -3.06
C PHE A 234 9.15 -5.47 -3.58
N ALA A 235 8.52 -6.36 -2.82
CA ALA A 235 7.19 -6.87 -3.14
C ALA A 235 6.07 -5.88 -2.77
N ALA A 236 6.19 -5.20 -1.63
CA ALA A 236 5.20 -4.21 -1.19
C ALA A 236 4.94 -3.09 -2.23
N PRO A 237 5.96 -2.47 -2.85
CA PRO A 237 5.72 -1.42 -3.85
C PRO A 237 5.00 -1.92 -5.11
N HIS A 238 5.08 -3.20 -5.49
CA HIS A 238 4.23 -3.75 -6.56
C HIS A 238 2.75 -3.66 -6.18
N MET A 239 2.42 -4.08 -4.97
CA MET A 239 1.03 -3.99 -4.47
C MET A 239 0.58 -2.54 -4.28
N ALA A 240 1.48 -1.63 -3.90
CA ALA A 240 1.19 -0.19 -3.81
C ALA A 240 0.90 0.41 -5.20
N GLY A 241 1.68 0.04 -6.22
CA GLY A 241 1.45 0.45 -7.61
C GLY A 241 0.11 -0.07 -8.15
N ILE A 242 -0.20 -1.36 -7.91
CA ILE A 242 -1.50 -1.95 -8.31
C ILE A 242 -2.65 -1.25 -7.56
N ALA A 243 -2.51 -0.98 -6.26
CA ALA A 243 -3.50 -0.23 -5.49
C ALA A 243 -3.72 1.18 -6.07
N ALA A 244 -2.65 1.87 -6.48
CA ALA A 244 -2.75 3.18 -7.14
C ALA A 244 -3.49 3.10 -8.48
N LEU A 245 -3.25 2.07 -9.29
CA LEU A 245 -3.99 1.84 -10.53
C LEU A 245 -5.49 1.61 -10.28
N ILE A 246 -5.82 0.79 -9.28
CA ILE A 246 -7.22 0.51 -8.91
C ILE A 246 -7.90 1.79 -8.44
N LEU A 247 -7.31 2.54 -7.52
CA LEU A 247 -7.88 3.78 -6.99
C LEU A 247 -8.00 4.87 -8.05
N SER A 248 -7.08 4.94 -9.02
CA SER A 248 -7.18 5.86 -10.15
C SER A 248 -8.42 5.57 -11.02
N LYS A 249 -8.79 4.32 -11.16
CA LYS A 249 -9.96 3.90 -11.95
C LYS A 249 -11.26 3.92 -11.14
N HIS A 250 -11.16 3.66 -9.85
CA HIS A 250 -12.28 3.52 -8.92
C HIS A 250 -12.01 4.35 -7.64
N PRO A 251 -12.06 5.69 -7.71
CA PRO A 251 -11.61 6.57 -6.63
C PRO A 251 -12.45 6.51 -5.35
N GLY A 252 -13.65 5.93 -5.41
CA GLY A 252 -14.54 5.78 -4.26
C GLY A 252 -14.38 4.48 -3.47
N LEU A 253 -13.43 3.61 -3.82
CA LEU A 253 -13.26 2.35 -3.11
C LEU A 253 -12.67 2.57 -1.71
N THR A 254 -13.34 2.00 -0.72
CA THR A 254 -12.81 1.89 0.64
C THR A 254 -11.65 0.90 0.72
N PRO A 255 -10.77 0.96 1.74
CA PRO A 255 -9.72 -0.05 1.91
C PRO A 255 -10.23 -1.49 1.94
N PHE A 256 -11.41 -1.73 2.53
CA PHE A 256 -12.06 -3.04 2.51
C PHE A 256 -12.42 -3.49 1.08
N GLN A 257 -13.02 -2.62 0.30
CA GLN A 257 -13.38 -2.91 -1.08
C GLN A 257 -12.14 -3.13 -1.95
N LEU A 258 -11.10 -2.31 -1.77
CA LEU A 258 -9.82 -2.49 -2.45
C LEU A 258 -9.19 -3.85 -2.13
N LYS A 259 -9.14 -4.27 -0.85
CA LYS A 259 -8.66 -5.62 -0.47
C LYS A 259 -9.47 -6.71 -1.16
N THR A 260 -10.78 -6.52 -1.28
CA THR A 260 -11.64 -7.47 -1.97
C THR A 260 -11.33 -7.52 -3.48
N VAL A 261 -11.11 -6.37 -4.12
CA VAL A 261 -10.69 -6.32 -5.53
C VAL A 261 -9.34 -7.06 -5.70
N LEU A 262 -8.37 -6.82 -4.83
CA LEU A 262 -7.09 -7.53 -4.84
C LEU A 262 -7.28 -9.03 -4.66
N TYR A 263 -8.14 -9.47 -3.74
CA TYR A 263 -8.46 -10.89 -3.58
C TYR A 263 -8.96 -11.52 -4.88
N TYR A 264 -9.98 -10.94 -5.51
CA TYR A 264 -10.58 -11.50 -6.74
C TYR A 264 -9.65 -11.41 -7.96
N THR A 265 -8.71 -10.48 -7.98
CA THR A 265 -7.76 -10.30 -9.09
C THR A 265 -6.46 -11.06 -8.89
N SER A 266 -6.19 -11.62 -7.70
CA SER A 266 -5.03 -12.47 -7.45
C SER A 266 -5.07 -13.74 -8.32
N ARG A 267 -3.89 -14.16 -8.79
CA ARG A 267 -3.79 -15.22 -9.80
C ARG A 267 -4.39 -16.56 -9.34
N ASN A 268 -4.08 -16.99 -8.13
CA ASN A 268 -4.57 -18.27 -7.58
C ASN A 268 -6.07 -18.27 -7.33
N VAL A 269 -6.66 -17.16 -6.88
CA VAL A 269 -8.12 -17.07 -6.69
C VAL A 269 -8.82 -17.11 -8.04
N ARG A 270 -8.34 -16.40 -9.05
CA ARG A 270 -8.89 -16.45 -10.41
C ARG A 270 -8.84 -17.86 -11.00
N GLN A 271 -7.73 -18.57 -10.82
CA GLN A 271 -7.61 -19.95 -11.26
C GLN A 271 -8.58 -20.89 -10.53
N ALA A 272 -8.77 -20.70 -9.21
CA ALA A 272 -9.72 -21.47 -8.44
C ALA A 272 -11.18 -21.21 -8.88
N LEU A 273 -11.53 -19.94 -9.13
CA LEU A 273 -12.86 -19.57 -9.62
C LEU A 273 -13.13 -20.12 -11.03
N ALA A 274 -12.13 -20.13 -11.91
CA ALA A 274 -12.28 -20.71 -13.25
C ALA A 274 -12.58 -22.21 -13.18
N ARG A 275 -11.81 -22.97 -12.40
CA ARG A 275 -12.05 -24.41 -12.19
C ARG A 275 -13.43 -24.70 -11.63
N LYS A 276 -13.87 -23.92 -10.63
CA LYS A 276 -15.20 -24.10 -10.05
C LYS A 276 -16.34 -23.85 -11.04
N ARG A 277 -16.16 -22.89 -11.97
CA ARG A 277 -17.15 -22.64 -13.05
C ARG A 277 -17.25 -23.82 -14.02
N GLU A 278 -16.11 -24.44 -14.36
CA GLU A 278 -16.05 -25.63 -15.22
C GLU A 278 -16.74 -26.81 -14.56
N GLU A 279 -16.47 -27.09 -13.28
CA GLU A 279 -17.13 -28.14 -12.49
C GLU A 279 -18.66 -27.99 -12.49
N ILE A 280 -19.16 -26.76 -12.20
CA ILE A 280 -20.60 -26.48 -12.20
C ILE A 280 -21.21 -26.64 -13.60
N ALA A 281 -20.48 -26.28 -14.65
CA ALA A 281 -20.95 -26.46 -16.02
C ALA A 281 -21.07 -27.93 -16.40
N ASP A 282 -20.16 -28.78 -15.94
CA ASP A 282 -20.17 -30.23 -16.19
C ASP A 282 -21.27 -30.96 -15.39
N GLU A 283 -21.52 -30.52 -14.15
CA GLU A 283 -22.65 -31.07 -13.33
C GLU A 283 -24.03 -30.77 -13.91
N ARG A 284 -24.15 -29.76 -14.78
CA ARG A 284 -25.41 -29.37 -15.44
C ARG A 284 -25.65 -30.03 -16.80
N ARG A 285 -24.68 -30.81 -17.29
CA ARG A 285 -24.79 -31.57 -18.54
C ARG A 285 -25.22 -33.01 -18.29
#